data_850770e87fc0414c0fa9b07ba1b68c00
#
_entry.id   850770e87fc0414c0fa9b07ba1b68c00
#
_cell.length_a   1.000
_cell.length_b   1.000
_cell.length_c   1.000
_cell.angle_alpha   90.00
_cell.angle_beta   90.00
_cell.angle_gamma   90.00
#
_symmetry.space_group_name_H-M   'P 1'
#
loop_
_entity.id
_entity.type
_entity.pdbx_description
1 polymer ?
#
loop_
_entity_poly.entity_id
_entity_poly.type
_entity_poly.pdbx_seq_one_letter_code
_entity_poly.pdbx_strand_id
1 'polypeptide(L)'
;AVVERWLAFLVTQRRLKPAAEGYQVCAGEEREDEHPHFSGHDLTLSQILRGARNELSLLNDAQWSPESLAFNHPASAPYIQELATICQQLAQRLQRPVRLLEVGTRTGRAAESLLAQLNAGQIEYVGLEQSQEMLLSARQRLAPWPGARLSLWNADTLAAHAHSADIIWLNNALHRLLPEDPGLLATLQQLAVPGALLYVMEFRQLTPSALLSTLLLTNGQPEALLHNSADWAALFSAAGFNCQHGDEVAGLQRFLVQCPDRQVRRDPRQLQAALAGRLPGWMVPQRIVFLDALPLT
;
A
#
# COMPACT_ATOMS: atom_id res chain seq x y z
N ALA A 1 -15.74 22.97 -12.19
CA ALA A 1 -15.03 21.70 -12.55
C ALA A 1 -15.21 20.63 -11.48
N VAL A 2 -14.72 20.81 -10.23
CA VAL A 2 -14.79 19.78 -9.17
C VAL A 2 -16.24 19.43 -8.83
N VAL A 3 -17.08 20.41 -8.55
CA VAL A 3 -18.50 20.21 -8.21
C VAL A 3 -19.27 19.56 -9.36
N GLU A 4 -19.03 19.96 -10.61
CA GLU A 4 -19.68 19.39 -11.78
C GLU A 4 -19.34 17.89 -11.95
N ARG A 5 -18.07 17.51 -11.76
CA ARG A 5 -17.64 16.11 -11.82
C ARG A 5 -18.24 15.28 -10.70
N TRP A 6 -18.31 15.85 -9.50
CA TRP A 6 -18.94 15.17 -8.38
C TRP A 6 -20.44 14.97 -8.61
N LEU A 7 -21.15 15.98 -9.13
CA LEU A 7 -22.56 15.86 -9.50
C LEU A 7 -22.76 14.83 -10.61
N ALA A 8 -21.89 14.83 -11.65
CA ALA A 8 -21.93 13.79 -12.70
C ALA A 8 -21.73 12.39 -12.12
N PHE A 9 -20.80 12.21 -11.19
CA PHE A 9 -20.62 10.95 -10.50
C PHE A 9 -21.89 10.53 -9.73
N LEU A 10 -22.53 11.43 -8.98
CA LEU A 10 -23.77 11.15 -8.27
C LEU A 10 -24.91 10.75 -9.22
N VAL A 11 -24.92 11.28 -10.45
CA VAL A 11 -25.84 10.84 -11.51
C VAL A 11 -25.55 9.41 -11.93
N THR A 12 -24.29 9.05 -12.17
CA THR A 12 -23.92 7.67 -12.54
C THR A 12 -24.29 6.67 -11.43
N GLN A 13 -24.20 7.10 -10.16
CA GLN A 13 -24.60 6.32 -8.99
C GLN A 13 -26.13 6.31 -8.75
N ARG A 14 -26.91 6.91 -9.66
CA ARG A 14 -28.38 7.05 -9.53
C ARG A 14 -28.85 7.74 -8.24
N ARG A 15 -27.98 8.56 -7.64
CA ARG A 15 -28.33 9.41 -6.48
C ARG A 15 -28.96 10.73 -6.90
N LEU A 16 -28.58 11.19 -8.08
CA LEU A 16 -29.13 12.38 -8.72
C LEU A 16 -29.64 12.05 -10.11
N LYS A 17 -30.62 12.81 -10.59
CA LYS A 17 -31.02 12.86 -12.00
C LYS A 17 -30.97 14.29 -12.51
N PRO A 18 -30.56 14.54 -13.75
CA PRO A 18 -30.64 15.86 -14.35
C PRO A 18 -32.09 16.37 -14.36
N ALA A 19 -32.28 17.64 -14.09
CA ALA A 19 -33.56 18.36 -14.16
C ALA A 19 -33.40 19.61 -15.01
N ALA A 20 -34.51 20.28 -15.37
CA ALA A 20 -34.49 21.46 -16.21
C ALA A 20 -33.65 22.62 -15.64
N GLU A 21 -33.61 22.76 -14.32
CA GLU A 21 -32.81 23.73 -13.59
C GLU A 21 -31.90 23.04 -12.57
N GLY A 22 -30.95 22.23 -13.05
CA GLY A 22 -29.95 21.59 -12.17
C GLY A 22 -30.16 20.09 -11.98
N TYR A 23 -30.24 19.63 -10.73
CA TYR A 23 -30.32 18.20 -10.39
C TYR A 23 -31.41 17.94 -9.36
N GLN A 24 -32.08 16.80 -9.49
CA GLN A 24 -33.06 16.33 -8.53
C GLN A 24 -32.52 15.08 -7.84
N VAL A 25 -32.68 14.99 -6.52
CA VAL A 25 -32.36 13.80 -5.73
C VAL A 25 -33.30 12.67 -6.15
N CYS A 26 -32.74 11.54 -6.53
CA CYS A 26 -33.53 10.35 -6.77
C CYS A 26 -34.08 9.84 -5.41
N ALA A 27 -35.40 9.67 -5.30
CA ALA A 27 -35.98 8.95 -4.20
C ALA A 27 -35.54 7.48 -4.35
N GLY A 28 -34.50 7.08 -3.67
CA GLY A 28 -34.07 5.71 -3.54
C GLY A 28 -34.60 5.14 -2.25
N GLU A 29 -34.83 3.82 -2.21
CA GLU A 29 -34.90 3.10 -0.96
C GLU A 29 -33.78 3.63 -0.06
N GLU A 30 -34.11 3.99 1.17
CA GLU A 30 -33.11 4.23 2.22
C GLU A 30 -32.30 2.93 2.35
N ARG A 31 -31.30 2.77 1.48
CA ARG A 31 -30.20 1.88 1.81
C ARG A 31 -29.57 2.55 3.02
N GLU A 32 -29.68 1.88 4.17
CA GLU A 32 -28.87 2.22 5.32
C GLU A 32 -27.51 2.60 4.77
N ASP A 33 -27.18 3.88 4.88
CA ASP A 33 -25.95 4.41 4.31
C ASP A 33 -24.82 3.56 4.90
N GLU A 34 -24.20 2.74 4.08
CA GLU A 34 -23.02 1.94 4.45
C GLU A 34 -21.88 2.84 4.96
N HIS A 35 -22.12 4.16 4.97
CA HIS A 35 -21.24 5.18 5.50
C HIS A 35 -22.01 6.11 6.44
N PRO A 36 -22.02 5.80 7.76
CA PRO A 36 -22.66 6.63 8.80
C PRO A 36 -22.09 8.06 8.92
N HIS A 37 -21.14 8.44 8.06
CA HIS A 37 -20.39 9.68 8.15
C HIS A 37 -20.85 10.79 7.19
N PHE A 38 -21.85 10.57 6.36
CA PHE A 38 -22.50 11.63 5.60
C PHE A 38 -23.60 12.31 6.44
N SER A 39 -23.29 12.68 7.67
CA SER A 39 -24.15 13.63 8.38
C SER A 39 -24.01 14.97 7.70
N GLY A 40 -25.10 15.54 7.19
CA GLY A 40 -25.14 16.79 6.42
C GLY A 40 -24.69 18.06 7.15
N HIS A 41 -23.83 17.92 8.15
CA HIS A 41 -23.29 18.96 9.00
C HIS A 41 -21.76 19.06 8.98
N ASP A 42 -21.05 18.39 8.03
CA ASP A 42 -19.60 18.55 7.98
C ASP A 42 -19.23 19.94 7.42
N LEU A 43 -18.87 20.82 8.33
CA LEU A 43 -18.45 22.18 8.04
C LEU A 43 -17.15 22.22 7.21
N THR A 44 -16.29 21.21 7.31
CA THR A 44 -14.98 21.18 6.64
C THR A 44 -15.13 21.23 5.13
N LEU A 45 -15.89 20.30 4.53
CA LEU A 45 -16.08 20.27 3.08
C LEU A 45 -16.83 21.51 2.58
N SER A 46 -17.86 21.96 3.31
CA SER A 46 -18.61 23.17 2.99
C SER A 46 -17.72 24.41 3.02
N GLN A 47 -16.80 24.53 3.97
CA GLN A 47 -15.83 25.63 4.05
C GLN A 47 -14.84 25.59 2.87
N ILE A 48 -14.35 24.43 2.49
CA ILE A 48 -13.44 24.26 1.35
C ILE A 48 -14.16 24.62 0.04
N LEU A 49 -15.37 24.10 -0.18
CA LEU A 49 -16.15 24.39 -1.38
C LEU A 49 -16.50 25.87 -1.52
N ARG A 50 -16.61 26.62 -0.42
CA ARG A 50 -16.82 28.05 -0.39
C ARG A 50 -15.53 28.89 -0.42
N GLY A 51 -14.37 28.24 -0.45
CA GLY A 51 -13.07 28.91 -0.43
C GLY A 51 -12.69 29.51 0.93
N ALA A 52 -13.42 29.16 2.01
CA ALA A 52 -13.13 29.62 3.37
C ALA A 52 -12.03 28.78 4.06
N ARG A 53 -11.69 27.63 3.51
CA ARG A 53 -10.63 26.73 3.98
C ARG A 53 -9.86 26.17 2.78
N ASN A 54 -8.53 26.05 2.91
CA ASN A 54 -7.70 25.47 1.87
C ASN A 54 -7.93 23.95 1.77
N GLU A 55 -8.01 23.42 0.55
CA GLU A 55 -8.20 21.99 0.25
C GLU A 55 -7.07 21.12 0.79
N LEU A 56 -5.83 21.60 0.83
CA LEU A 56 -4.70 20.85 1.37
C LEU A 56 -4.88 20.50 2.86
N SER A 57 -5.76 21.22 3.57
CA SER A 57 -6.11 20.86 4.95
C SER A 57 -6.76 19.50 5.08
N LEU A 58 -7.31 18.93 3.98
CA LEU A 58 -7.85 17.58 3.96
C LEU A 58 -6.79 16.50 4.16
N LEU A 59 -5.53 16.76 3.79
CA LEU A 59 -4.45 15.76 3.91
C LEU A 59 -4.26 15.29 5.36
N ASN A 60 -4.48 16.19 6.33
CA ASN A 60 -4.32 15.93 7.76
C ASN A 60 -5.65 15.88 8.51
N ASP A 61 -6.78 15.89 7.80
CA ASP A 61 -8.10 15.85 8.43
C ASP A 61 -8.40 14.43 8.96
N ALA A 62 -8.86 14.34 10.21
CA ALA A 62 -9.08 13.06 10.87
C ALA A 62 -10.19 12.22 10.24
N GLN A 63 -11.12 12.85 9.51
CA GLN A 63 -12.27 12.20 8.89
C GLN A 63 -12.15 12.17 7.36
N TRP A 64 -11.71 13.26 6.75
CA TRP A 64 -11.75 13.49 5.32
C TRP A 64 -10.42 13.29 4.61
N SER A 65 -9.34 13.00 5.33
CA SER A 65 -8.08 12.66 4.65
C SER A 65 -8.23 11.39 3.81
N PRO A 66 -7.53 11.30 2.66
CA PRO A 66 -7.53 10.08 1.85
C PRO A 66 -7.16 8.83 2.65
N GLU A 67 -6.26 8.95 3.63
CA GLU A 67 -5.90 7.86 4.53
C GLU A 67 -7.06 7.45 5.42
N SER A 68 -7.77 8.42 6.04
CA SER A 68 -8.91 8.12 6.90
C SER A 68 -10.05 7.47 6.13
N LEU A 69 -10.34 7.97 4.93
CA LEU A 69 -11.39 7.43 4.08
C LEU A 69 -11.04 6.01 3.58
N ALA A 70 -9.77 5.75 3.25
CA ALA A 70 -9.31 4.42 2.90
C ALA A 70 -9.36 3.46 4.09
N PHE A 71 -8.90 3.91 5.26
CA PHE A 71 -8.90 3.10 6.49
C PHE A 71 -10.32 2.74 6.95
N ASN A 72 -11.26 3.69 6.87
CA ASN A 72 -12.66 3.49 7.27
C ASN A 72 -13.50 2.74 6.23
N HIS A 73 -12.91 2.34 5.09
CA HIS A 73 -13.61 1.54 4.10
C HIS A 73 -13.98 0.15 4.69
N PRO A 74 -15.20 -0.37 4.45
CA PRO A 74 -15.67 -1.63 5.07
C PRO A 74 -14.74 -2.83 4.84
N ALA A 75 -14.08 -2.90 3.68
CA ALA A 75 -13.16 -3.99 3.37
C ALA A 75 -11.77 -3.82 4.00
N SER A 76 -11.40 -2.65 4.53
CA SER A 76 -10.05 -2.42 5.04
C SER A 76 -9.74 -3.25 6.27
N ALA A 77 -10.64 -3.27 7.26
CA ALA A 77 -10.46 -4.06 8.48
C ALA A 77 -10.34 -5.58 8.19
N PRO A 78 -11.22 -6.21 7.39
CA PRO A 78 -11.08 -7.60 6.98
C PRO A 78 -9.75 -7.90 6.28
N TYR A 79 -9.28 -7.04 5.38
CA TYR A 79 -8.00 -7.26 4.68
C TYR A 79 -6.79 -7.08 5.60
N ILE A 80 -6.83 -6.14 6.54
CA ILE A 80 -5.78 -6.02 7.58
C ILE A 80 -5.78 -7.25 8.48
N GLN A 81 -6.93 -7.79 8.84
CA GLN A 81 -7.04 -9.02 9.62
C GLN A 81 -6.52 -10.24 8.84
N GLU A 82 -6.78 -10.33 7.53
CA GLU A 82 -6.20 -11.35 6.66
C GLU A 82 -4.67 -11.28 6.68
N LEU A 83 -4.11 -10.06 6.51
CA LEU A 83 -2.66 -9.85 6.58
C LEU A 83 -2.08 -10.26 7.94
N ALA A 84 -2.75 -9.94 9.05
CA ALA A 84 -2.35 -10.39 10.38
C ALA A 84 -2.31 -11.91 10.47
N THR A 85 -3.32 -12.59 9.93
CA THR A 85 -3.39 -14.07 9.88
C THR A 85 -2.24 -14.65 9.05
N ILE A 86 -1.95 -14.06 7.88
CA ILE A 86 -0.81 -14.46 7.05
C ILE A 86 0.51 -14.29 7.81
N CYS A 87 0.71 -13.17 8.50
CA CYS A 87 1.90 -12.94 9.32
C CYS A 87 2.04 -14.01 10.42
N GLN A 88 0.96 -14.33 11.14
CA GLN A 88 0.96 -15.36 12.19
C GLN A 88 1.32 -16.74 11.64
N GLN A 89 0.69 -17.17 10.55
CA GLN A 89 0.96 -18.44 9.92
C GLN A 89 2.40 -18.54 9.38
N LEU A 90 2.87 -17.46 8.75
CA LEU A 90 4.22 -17.41 8.20
C LEU A 90 5.27 -17.40 9.32
N ALA A 91 5.05 -16.68 10.43
CA ALA A 91 5.94 -16.70 11.59
C ALA A 91 6.05 -18.12 12.19
N GLN A 92 4.93 -18.82 12.30
CA GLN A 92 4.91 -20.22 12.74
C GLN A 92 5.70 -21.14 11.79
N ARG A 93 5.53 -20.96 10.48
CA ARG A 93 6.25 -21.75 9.47
C ARG A 93 7.74 -21.48 9.45
N LEU A 94 8.13 -20.21 9.58
CA LEU A 94 9.53 -19.77 9.55
C LEU A 94 10.25 -19.99 10.88
N GLN A 95 9.51 -20.24 11.98
CA GLN A 95 10.04 -20.34 13.35
C GLN A 95 10.85 -19.11 13.79
N ARG A 96 10.48 -17.94 13.26
CA ARG A 96 11.01 -16.63 13.59
C ARG A 96 9.99 -15.52 13.27
N PRO A 97 10.19 -14.30 13.79
CA PRO A 97 9.35 -13.16 13.38
C PRO A 97 9.36 -12.96 11.85
N VAL A 98 8.20 -12.64 11.29
CA VAL A 98 8.05 -12.22 9.88
C VAL A 98 8.59 -10.80 9.75
N ARG A 99 9.42 -10.56 8.77
CA ARG A 99 9.89 -9.22 8.42
C ARG A 99 8.89 -8.59 7.45
N LEU A 100 8.05 -7.72 7.98
CA LEU A 100 7.06 -6.99 7.21
C LEU A 100 7.54 -5.56 6.95
N LEU A 101 7.60 -5.20 5.69
CA LEU A 101 7.95 -3.86 5.21
C LEU A 101 6.69 -3.20 4.65
N GLU A 102 6.20 -2.13 5.27
CA GLU A 102 5.13 -1.31 4.71
C GLU A 102 5.71 -0.15 3.92
N VAL A 103 5.23 0.04 2.70
CA VAL A 103 5.64 1.13 1.82
C VAL A 103 4.50 2.13 1.67
N GLY A 104 4.76 3.38 2.06
CA GLY A 104 3.76 4.43 2.15
C GLY A 104 2.95 4.34 3.43
N THR A 105 3.64 4.25 4.58
CA THR A 105 3.03 4.09 5.92
C THR A 105 2.11 5.25 6.31
N ARG A 106 2.29 6.43 5.71
CA ARG A 106 1.54 7.65 6.02
C ARG A 106 1.58 7.99 7.52
N THR A 107 0.42 8.18 8.16
CA THR A 107 0.34 8.46 9.60
C THR A 107 0.35 7.20 10.47
N GLY A 108 0.52 6.01 9.89
CA GLY A 108 0.62 4.74 10.59
C GLY A 108 -0.70 4.15 11.09
N ARG A 109 -1.85 4.65 10.62
CA ARG A 109 -3.16 4.20 11.09
C ARG A 109 -3.44 2.73 10.77
N ALA A 110 -3.11 2.30 9.57
CA ALA A 110 -3.26 0.91 9.17
C ALA A 110 -2.27 -0.01 9.89
N ALA A 111 -1.02 0.45 10.05
CA ALA A 111 -0.01 -0.25 10.83
C ALA A 111 -0.42 -0.45 12.30
N GLU A 112 -0.98 0.57 12.93
CA GLU A 112 -1.53 0.48 14.30
C GLU A 112 -2.56 -0.65 14.39
N SER A 113 -3.52 -0.70 13.45
CA SER A 113 -4.54 -1.73 13.41
C SER A 113 -3.98 -3.14 13.18
N LEU A 114 -2.95 -3.28 12.36
CA LEU A 114 -2.25 -4.54 12.12
C LEU A 114 -1.47 -4.99 13.37
N LEU A 115 -0.64 -4.10 13.93
CA LEU A 115 0.21 -4.40 15.07
C LEU A 115 -0.57 -4.74 16.33
N ALA A 116 -1.77 -4.16 16.51
CA ALA A 116 -2.67 -4.50 17.61
C ALA A 116 -3.18 -5.96 17.57
N GLN A 117 -3.10 -6.65 16.42
CA GLN A 117 -3.52 -8.03 16.22
C GLN A 117 -2.38 -9.03 16.32
N LEU A 118 -1.14 -8.56 16.49
CA LEU A 118 0.07 -9.38 16.44
C LEU A 118 0.87 -9.27 17.76
N ASN A 119 1.50 -10.39 18.15
CA ASN A 119 2.42 -10.40 19.28
C ASN A 119 3.84 -9.98 18.84
N ALA A 120 4.61 -9.40 19.74
CA ALA A 120 5.96 -8.90 19.46
C ALA A 120 6.92 -9.95 18.86
N GLY A 121 6.73 -11.23 19.18
CA GLY A 121 7.54 -12.32 18.62
C GLY A 121 7.10 -12.80 17.23
N GLN A 122 6.01 -12.28 16.68
CA GLN A 122 5.46 -12.71 15.38
C GLN A 122 5.91 -11.84 14.22
N ILE A 123 6.32 -10.58 14.49
CA ILE A 123 6.60 -9.60 13.45
C ILE A 123 7.79 -8.70 13.79
N GLU A 124 8.63 -8.43 12.80
CA GLU A 124 9.55 -7.31 12.74
C GLU A 124 9.00 -6.32 11.72
N TYR A 125 8.40 -5.24 12.20
CA TYR A 125 7.75 -4.24 11.35
C TYR A 125 8.70 -3.09 11.01
N VAL A 126 8.74 -2.74 9.73
CA VAL A 126 9.42 -1.55 9.20
C VAL A 126 8.44 -0.78 8.32
N GLY A 127 8.17 0.48 8.66
CA GLY A 127 7.39 1.40 7.85
C GLY A 127 8.28 2.39 7.11
N LEU A 128 8.09 2.53 5.80
CA LEU A 128 8.78 3.48 4.95
C LEU A 128 7.81 4.55 4.46
N GLU A 129 8.16 5.83 4.60
CA GLU A 129 7.34 6.96 4.21
C GLU A 129 8.20 8.06 3.55
N GLN A 130 7.65 8.71 2.51
CA GLN A 130 8.33 9.80 1.81
C GLN A 130 8.21 11.13 2.55
N SER A 131 7.07 11.37 3.22
CA SER A 131 6.79 12.60 3.95
C SER A 131 7.35 12.54 5.37
N GLN A 132 8.23 13.46 5.70
CA GLN A 132 8.76 13.58 7.07
C GLN A 132 7.67 13.92 8.08
N GLU A 133 6.68 14.72 7.70
CA GLU A 133 5.55 15.10 8.55
C GLU A 133 4.68 13.88 8.87
N MET A 134 4.33 13.08 7.86
CA MET A 134 3.59 11.85 8.07
C MET A 134 4.39 10.84 8.90
N LEU A 135 5.69 10.74 8.67
CA LEU A 135 6.57 9.87 9.46
C LEU A 135 6.61 10.27 10.94
N LEU A 136 6.60 11.57 11.25
CA LEU A 136 6.51 12.04 12.63
C LEU A 136 5.18 11.66 13.28
N SER A 137 4.07 11.81 12.55
CA SER A 137 2.74 11.39 13.00
C SER A 137 2.69 9.88 13.23
N ALA A 138 3.27 9.08 12.33
CA ALA A 138 3.38 7.64 12.47
C ALA A 138 4.19 7.24 13.71
N ARG A 139 5.31 7.92 13.99
CA ARG A 139 6.11 7.67 15.19
C ARG A 139 5.34 7.92 16.48
N GLN A 140 4.53 8.97 16.52
CA GLN A 140 3.66 9.25 17.67
C GLN A 140 2.60 8.17 17.84
N ARG A 141 1.94 7.78 16.75
CA ARG A 141 0.89 6.76 16.76
C ARG A 141 1.41 5.39 17.15
N LEU A 142 2.56 4.99 16.61
CA LEU A 142 3.16 3.68 16.85
C LEU A 142 4.07 3.63 18.08
N ALA A 143 4.11 4.67 18.89
CA ALA A 143 4.87 4.69 20.14
C ALA A 143 4.55 3.52 21.11
N PRO A 144 3.30 3.00 21.19
CA PRO A 144 3.00 1.80 21.98
C PRO A 144 3.70 0.51 21.49
N TRP A 145 4.24 0.50 20.27
CA TRP A 145 4.97 -0.65 19.69
C TRP A 145 6.47 -0.31 19.51
N PRO A 146 7.29 -0.43 20.55
CA PRO A 146 8.71 -0.01 20.51
C PRO A 146 9.56 -0.81 19.52
N GLY A 147 9.07 -1.97 19.06
CA GLY A 147 9.69 -2.76 18.00
C GLY A 147 9.39 -2.28 16.59
N ALA A 148 8.45 -1.37 16.40
CA ALA A 148 8.13 -0.78 15.10
C ALA A 148 9.22 0.21 14.69
N ARG A 149 9.85 -0.01 13.53
CA ARG A 149 10.87 0.87 12.98
C ARG A 149 10.26 1.71 11.87
N LEU A 150 10.55 3.01 11.89
CA LEU A 150 10.01 3.95 10.91
C LEU A 150 11.15 4.78 10.31
N SER A 151 11.24 4.78 8.99
CA SER A 151 12.32 5.43 8.25
C SER A 151 11.80 6.18 7.02
N LEU A 152 12.54 7.20 6.59
CA LEU A 152 12.28 7.86 5.32
C LEU A 152 12.61 6.93 4.15
N TRP A 153 11.78 7.01 3.11
CA TRP A 153 12.05 6.39 1.82
C TRP A 153 13.18 7.16 1.13
N ASN A 154 14.39 6.62 1.17
CA ASN A 154 15.57 7.15 0.49
C ASN A 154 16.54 6.03 0.14
N ALA A 155 17.56 6.32 -0.69
CA ALA A 155 18.49 5.33 -1.18
C ALA A 155 19.22 4.57 -0.06
N ASP A 156 19.63 5.25 1.01
CA ASP A 156 20.36 4.63 2.12
C ASP A 156 19.47 3.64 2.88
N THR A 157 18.21 4.03 3.15
CA THR A 157 17.23 3.17 3.81
C THR A 157 16.89 1.96 2.95
N LEU A 158 16.71 2.16 1.64
CA LEU A 158 16.44 1.07 0.71
C LEU A 158 17.60 0.07 0.66
N ALA A 159 18.86 0.58 0.61
CA ALA A 159 20.04 -0.27 0.65
C ALA A 159 20.15 -1.07 1.96
N ALA A 160 19.81 -0.44 3.10
CA ALA A 160 19.82 -1.10 4.42
C ALA A 160 18.78 -2.22 4.54
N HIS A 161 17.68 -2.15 3.79
CA HIS A 161 16.60 -3.15 3.79
C HIS A 161 16.61 -4.07 2.57
N ALA A 162 17.66 -4.03 1.73
CA ALA A 162 17.77 -4.91 0.58
C ALA A 162 17.68 -6.40 0.99
N HIS A 163 16.86 -7.16 0.25
CA HIS A 163 16.66 -8.61 0.45
C HIS A 163 16.30 -9.01 1.89
N SER A 164 15.50 -8.19 2.56
CA SER A 164 15.16 -8.42 3.96
C SER A 164 13.68 -8.76 4.20
N ALA A 165 12.76 -8.29 3.35
CA ALA A 165 11.33 -8.41 3.59
C ALA A 165 10.78 -9.78 3.19
N ASP A 166 10.10 -10.46 4.11
CA ASP A 166 9.28 -11.65 3.83
C ASP A 166 7.91 -11.26 3.26
N ILE A 167 7.39 -10.12 3.71
CA ILE A 167 6.16 -9.51 3.20
C ILE A 167 6.42 -8.02 2.95
N ILE A 168 5.99 -7.53 1.79
CA ILE A 168 5.90 -6.10 1.50
C ILE A 168 4.42 -5.73 1.43
N TRP A 169 4.02 -4.75 2.22
CA TRP A 169 2.65 -4.26 2.30
C TRP A 169 2.52 -2.88 1.66
N LEU A 170 1.59 -2.76 0.71
CA LEU A 170 1.21 -1.48 0.10
C LEU A 170 -0.29 -1.26 0.32
N ASN A 171 -0.61 -0.33 1.22
CA ASN A 171 -1.98 0.01 1.55
C ASN A 171 -2.41 1.30 0.87
N ASN A 172 -3.08 1.18 -0.26
CA ASN A 172 -3.54 2.29 -1.10
C ASN A 172 -2.41 3.31 -1.38
N ALA A 173 -1.26 2.79 -1.77
CA ALA A 173 -0.04 3.55 -1.97
C ALA A 173 0.53 3.43 -3.39
N LEU A 174 0.31 2.29 -4.06
CA LEU A 174 0.98 1.97 -5.32
C LEU A 174 0.55 2.92 -6.45
N HIS A 175 -0.75 3.25 -6.54
CA HIS A 175 -1.28 4.19 -7.54
C HIS A 175 -0.61 5.58 -7.46
N ARG A 176 -0.17 5.99 -6.28
CA ARG A 176 0.49 7.28 -6.05
C ARG A 176 2.00 7.19 -6.28
N LEU A 177 2.62 6.10 -5.85
CA LEU A 177 4.07 5.96 -5.89
C LEU A 177 4.61 5.62 -7.29
N LEU A 178 3.86 4.82 -8.08
CA LEU A 178 4.29 4.41 -9.42
C LEU A 178 4.50 5.57 -10.41
N PRO A 179 3.63 6.59 -10.48
CA PRO A 179 3.86 7.74 -11.36
C PRO A 179 5.09 8.56 -10.96
N GLU A 180 5.43 8.60 -9.67
CA GLU A 180 6.58 9.32 -9.14
C GLU A 180 7.89 8.52 -9.31
N ASP A 181 7.82 7.19 -9.23
CA ASP A 181 8.94 6.28 -9.40
C ASP A 181 8.58 5.11 -10.33
N PRO A 182 8.81 5.23 -11.64
CA PRO A 182 8.58 4.13 -12.60
C PRO A 182 9.40 2.88 -12.30
N GLY A 183 10.48 2.99 -11.52
CA GLY A 183 11.34 1.89 -11.09
C GLY A 183 10.84 1.18 -9.82
N LEU A 184 9.75 1.65 -9.21
CA LEU A 184 9.26 1.18 -7.92
C LEU A 184 9.14 -0.35 -7.84
N LEU A 185 8.53 -1.01 -8.83
CA LEU A 185 8.37 -2.47 -8.81
C LEU A 185 9.70 -3.22 -8.78
N ALA A 186 10.72 -2.71 -9.47
CA ALA A 186 12.07 -3.26 -9.40
C ALA A 186 12.71 -3.03 -8.01
N THR A 187 12.47 -1.87 -7.42
CA THR A 187 12.89 -1.56 -6.04
C THR A 187 12.22 -2.50 -5.02
N LEU A 188 10.92 -2.75 -5.15
CA LEU A 188 10.22 -3.71 -4.29
C LEU A 188 10.81 -5.12 -4.39
N GLN A 189 11.21 -5.56 -5.60
CA GLN A 189 11.91 -6.84 -5.77
C GLN A 189 13.29 -6.86 -5.10
N GLN A 190 13.99 -5.72 -5.05
CA GLN A 190 15.28 -5.65 -4.35
C GLN A 190 15.11 -5.70 -2.84
N LEU A 191 14.02 -5.17 -2.29
CA LEU A 191 13.72 -5.22 -0.86
C LEU A 191 13.27 -6.60 -0.38
N ALA A 192 12.64 -7.35 -1.27
CA ALA A 192 12.05 -8.66 -0.99
C ALA A 192 13.10 -9.79 -0.91
N VAL A 193 12.88 -10.75 -0.02
CA VAL A 193 13.56 -12.06 -0.14
C VAL A 193 12.97 -12.83 -1.34
N PRO A 194 13.70 -13.81 -1.92
CA PRO A 194 13.14 -14.68 -2.94
C PRO A 194 11.84 -15.34 -2.48
N GLY A 195 10.79 -15.29 -3.30
CA GLY A 195 9.48 -15.85 -2.97
C GLY A 195 8.67 -15.06 -1.95
N ALA A 196 9.11 -13.86 -1.57
CA ALA A 196 8.36 -12.98 -0.66
C ALA A 196 6.99 -12.63 -1.22
N LEU A 197 6.08 -12.27 -0.33
CA LEU A 197 4.73 -11.86 -0.66
C LEU A 197 4.63 -10.32 -0.73
N LEU A 198 4.10 -9.77 -1.83
CA LEU A 198 3.51 -8.44 -1.83
C LEU A 198 2.03 -8.56 -1.49
N TYR A 199 1.62 -7.86 -0.44
CA TYR A 199 0.23 -7.68 -0.07
C TYR A 199 -0.20 -6.26 -0.46
N VAL A 200 -1.02 -6.14 -1.50
CA VAL A 200 -1.39 -4.86 -2.10
C VAL A 200 -2.88 -4.61 -1.95
N MET A 201 -3.24 -3.45 -1.46
CA MET A 201 -4.61 -2.96 -1.39
C MET A 201 -4.71 -1.67 -2.19
N GLU A 202 -5.63 -1.61 -3.16
CA GLU A 202 -5.83 -0.44 -4.03
C GLU A 202 -7.30 -0.23 -4.39
N PHE A 203 -7.73 1.01 -4.44
CA PHE A 203 -9.08 1.31 -4.90
C PHE A 203 -9.20 1.17 -6.42
N ARG A 204 -10.24 0.48 -6.87
CA ARG A 204 -10.74 0.53 -8.24
C ARG A 204 -11.81 1.61 -8.38
N GLN A 205 -12.62 1.76 -7.36
CA GLN A 205 -13.69 2.72 -7.32
C GLN A 205 -13.69 3.43 -5.97
N LEU A 206 -13.67 4.74 -5.99
CA LEU A 206 -13.74 5.53 -4.78
C LEU A 206 -15.19 5.59 -4.27
N THR A 207 -15.34 5.55 -2.95
CA THR A 207 -16.62 5.91 -2.33
C THR A 207 -16.96 7.37 -2.64
N PRO A 208 -18.23 7.79 -2.54
CA PRO A 208 -18.59 9.19 -2.78
C PRO A 208 -17.76 10.19 -1.97
N SER A 209 -17.49 9.87 -0.71
CA SER A 209 -16.66 10.70 0.19
C SER A 209 -15.21 10.75 -0.25
N ALA A 210 -14.63 9.60 -0.58
CA ALA A 210 -13.25 9.50 -1.05
C ALA A 210 -13.07 10.18 -2.41
N LEU A 211 -14.05 10.06 -3.31
CA LEU A 211 -14.04 10.77 -4.59
C LEU A 211 -14.05 12.29 -4.37
N LEU A 212 -14.92 12.80 -3.52
CA LEU A 212 -15.00 14.24 -3.27
C LEU A 212 -13.67 14.78 -2.70
N SER A 213 -13.12 14.12 -1.68
CA SER A 213 -11.81 14.46 -1.12
C SER A 213 -10.71 14.43 -2.18
N THR A 214 -10.67 13.35 -2.98
CA THR A 214 -9.67 13.19 -4.04
C THR A 214 -9.82 14.25 -5.13
N LEU A 215 -11.05 14.54 -5.58
CA LEU A 215 -11.31 15.59 -6.57
C LEU A 215 -10.83 16.98 -6.11
N LEU A 216 -11.01 17.29 -4.83
CA LEU A 216 -10.50 18.54 -4.26
C LEU A 216 -8.97 18.58 -4.28
N LEU A 217 -8.30 17.49 -3.89
CA LEU A 217 -6.84 17.42 -3.80
C LEU A 217 -6.15 17.28 -5.16
N THR A 218 -6.80 16.70 -6.16
CA THR A 218 -6.23 16.43 -7.50
C THR A 218 -6.69 17.42 -8.56
N ASN A 219 -7.31 18.51 -8.15
CA ASN A 219 -7.90 19.50 -9.07
C ASN A 219 -8.84 18.85 -10.12
N GLY A 220 -9.57 17.83 -9.70
CA GLY A 220 -10.60 17.19 -10.49
C GLY A 220 -10.14 16.06 -11.44
N GLN A 221 -9.01 15.42 -11.20
CA GLN A 221 -8.49 14.34 -12.05
C GLN A 221 -8.28 12.99 -11.29
N PRO A 222 -9.30 12.42 -10.63
CA PRO A 222 -9.11 11.19 -9.86
C PRO A 222 -8.91 9.94 -10.73
N GLU A 223 -9.45 9.94 -11.95
CA GLU A 223 -9.41 8.76 -12.83
C GLU A 223 -8.00 8.37 -13.25
N ALA A 224 -7.08 9.34 -13.29
CA ALA A 224 -5.67 9.09 -13.61
C ALA A 224 -4.93 8.24 -12.55
N LEU A 225 -5.53 8.08 -11.36
CA LEU A 225 -4.93 7.39 -10.23
C LEU A 225 -5.48 5.96 -10.03
N LEU A 226 -6.54 5.58 -10.78
CA LEU A 226 -7.24 4.31 -10.55
C LEU A 226 -7.00 3.34 -11.69
N HIS A 227 -6.65 2.12 -11.33
CA HIS A 227 -6.50 1.00 -12.25
C HIS A 227 -7.48 -0.11 -11.90
N ASN A 228 -7.95 -0.83 -12.92
CA ASN A 228 -8.73 -2.04 -12.70
C ASN A 228 -7.82 -3.23 -12.37
N SER A 229 -8.42 -4.34 -11.93
CA SER A 229 -7.68 -5.55 -11.52
C SER A 229 -6.81 -6.13 -12.63
N ALA A 230 -7.26 -6.03 -13.90
CA ALA A 230 -6.50 -6.53 -15.04
C ALA A 230 -5.26 -5.67 -15.32
N ASP A 231 -5.38 -4.34 -15.18
CA ASP A 231 -4.25 -3.42 -15.34
C ASP A 231 -3.17 -3.67 -14.29
N TRP A 232 -3.57 -3.82 -13.01
CA TRP A 232 -2.66 -4.18 -11.93
C TRP A 232 -1.97 -5.53 -12.17
N ALA A 233 -2.75 -6.56 -12.55
CA ALA A 233 -2.20 -7.88 -12.87
C ALA A 233 -1.19 -7.84 -14.03
N ALA A 234 -1.49 -7.04 -15.07
CA ALA A 234 -0.58 -6.84 -16.20
C ALA A 234 0.71 -6.14 -15.78
N LEU A 235 0.63 -5.10 -14.95
CA LEU A 235 1.78 -4.38 -14.40
C LEU A 235 2.68 -5.30 -13.55
N PHE A 236 2.09 -6.09 -12.67
CA PHE A 236 2.84 -7.07 -11.86
C PHE A 236 3.50 -8.13 -12.75
N SER A 237 2.78 -8.67 -13.72
CA SER A 237 3.29 -9.68 -14.65
C SER A 237 4.44 -9.14 -15.51
N ALA A 238 4.30 -7.92 -16.04
CA ALA A 238 5.35 -7.26 -16.82
C ALA A 238 6.63 -7.03 -16.01
N ALA A 239 6.49 -6.80 -14.71
CA ALA A 239 7.63 -6.68 -13.78
C ALA A 239 8.15 -8.04 -13.29
N GLY A 240 7.61 -9.17 -13.76
CA GLY A 240 8.07 -10.52 -13.42
C GLY A 240 7.52 -11.06 -12.10
N PHE A 241 6.50 -10.43 -11.53
CA PHE A 241 5.80 -10.96 -10.36
C PHE A 241 4.72 -11.97 -10.78
N ASN A 242 4.39 -12.88 -9.86
CA ASN A 242 3.28 -13.81 -10.02
C ASN A 242 2.09 -13.35 -9.16
N CYS A 243 1.05 -12.83 -9.80
CA CYS A 243 -0.18 -12.46 -9.13
C CYS A 243 -1.01 -13.73 -8.90
N GLN A 244 -1.03 -14.23 -7.66
CA GLN A 244 -1.66 -15.51 -7.32
C GLN A 244 -3.16 -15.36 -7.07
N HIS A 245 -3.57 -14.24 -6.51
CA HIS A 245 -4.96 -14.04 -6.10
C HIS A 245 -5.30 -12.54 -6.04
N GLY A 246 -6.41 -12.18 -6.66
CA GLY A 246 -7.02 -10.87 -6.55
C GLY A 246 -8.45 -11.01 -6.03
N ASP A 247 -8.86 -10.10 -5.16
CA ASP A 247 -10.21 -10.01 -4.62
C ASP A 247 -10.65 -8.55 -4.59
N GLU A 248 -11.96 -8.32 -4.64
CA GLU A 248 -12.52 -6.98 -4.60
C GLU A 248 -13.79 -6.95 -3.76
N VAL A 249 -13.82 -6.06 -2.79
CA VAL A 249 -15.00 -5.79 -1.97
C VAL A 249 -15.30 -4.30 -1.98
N ALA A 250 -16.51 -3.96 -2.45
CA ALA A 250 -17.01 -2.59 -2.50
C ALA A 250 -16.05 -1.57 -3.17
N GLY A 251 -15.32 -2.00 -4.21
CA GLY A 251 -14.38 -1.17 -4.95
C GLY A 251 -12.97 -1.08 -4.37
N LEU A 252 -12.68 -1.72 -3.24
CA LEU A 252 -11.32 -1.93 -2.75
C LEU A 252 -10.82 -3.29 -3.22
N GLN A 253 -9.74 -3.29 -3.98
CA GLN A 253 -9.07 -4.47 -4.51
C GLN A 253 -7.95 -4.90 -3.57
N ARG A 254 -7.77 -6.21 -3.40
CA ARG A 254 -6.65 -6.80 -2.70
C ARG A 254 -5.95 -7.81 -3.59
N PHE A 255 -4.62 -7.73 -3.66
CA PHE A 255 -3.79 -8.63 -4.43
C PHE A 255 -2.76 -9.33 -3.53
N LEU A 256 -2.65 -10.64 -3.72
CA LEU A 256 -1.54 -11.45 -3.23
C LEU A 256 -0.60 -11.71 -4.40
N VAL A 257 0.57 -11.08 -4.34
CA VAL A 257 1.52 -11.09 -5.44
C VAL A 257 2.84 -11.66 -4.95
N GLN A 258 3.25 -12.76 -5.53
CA GLN A 258 4.51 -13.40 -5.16
C GLN A 258 5.66 -12.76 -5.93
N CYS A 259 6.69 -12.35 -5.21
CA CYS A 259 7.96 -11.97 -5.81
C CYS A 259 8.53 -13.16 -6.58
N PRO A 260 9.16 -12.92 -7.73
CA PRO A 260 9.83 -13.98 -8.44
C PRO A 260 10.80 -14.67 -7.48
N ASP A 261 10.71 -15.99 -7.46
CA ASP A 261 11.76 -16.79 -6.86
C ASP A 261 12.99 -16.54 -7.75
N ARG A 262 13.74 -15.50 -7.38
CA ARG A 262 15.03 -15.30 -8.02
C ARG A 262 15.80 -16.56 -7.66
N GLN A 263 15.72 -17.59 -8.51
CA GLN A 263 16.87 -18.41 -8.71
C GLN A 263 17.97 -17.39 -8.95
N VAL A 264 18.70 -17.07 -7.89
CA VAL A 264 19.98 -16.40 -8.02
C VAL A 264 20.58 -17.15 -9.19
N ARG A 265 20.72 -16.49 -10.37
CA ARG A 265 21.50 -17.09 -11.43
C ARG A 265 22.82 -17.37 -10.75
N ARG A 266 22.99 -18.64 -10.34
CA ARG A 266 24.16 -19.12 -9.64
C ARG A 266 25.25 -19.09 -10.70
N ASP A 267 25.68 -17.86 -11.08
CA ASP A 267 26.78 -17.66 -11.99
C ASP A 267 28.07 -17.63 -11.16
N PRO A 268 28.85 -18.71 -11.22
CA PRO A 268 30.11 -18.79 -10.51
C PRO A 268 31.04 -17.61 -10.84
N ARG A 269 30.96 -17.06 -12.06
CA ARG A 269 31.83 -15.98 -12.51
C ARG A 269 31.44 -14.64 -11.87
N GLN A 270 30.16 -14.35 -11.76
CA GLN A 270 29.69 -13.15 -11.07
C GLN A 270 30.03 -13.16 -9.59
N LEU A 271 29.90 -14.35 -8.95
CA LEU A 271 30.26 -14.50 -7.55
C LEU A 271 31.77 -14.37 -7.35
N GLN A 272 32.58 -14.96 -8.22
CA GLN A 272 34.05 -14.77 -8.21
C GLN A 272 34.45 -13.30 -8.36
N ALA A 273 33.82 -12.56 -9.29
CA ALA A 273 34.09 -11.15 -9.49
C ALA A 273 33.74 -10.31 -8.26
N ALA A 274 32.58 -10.59 -7.63
CA ALA A 274 32.16 -9.94 -6.41
C ALA A 274 33.10 -10.24 -5.21
N LEU A 275 33.59 -11.46 -5.11
CA LEU A 275 34.58 -11.87 -4.08
C LEU A 275 35.96 -11.24 -4.34
N ALA A 276 36.40 -11.14 -5.60
CA ALA A 276 37.66 -10.50 -5.96
C ALA A 276 37.72 -9.00 -5.60
N GLY A 277 36.57 -8.33 -5.54
CA GLY A 277 36.46 -6.95 -5.05
C GLY A 277 36.48 -6.78 -3.53
N ARG A 278 36.36 -7.89 -2.76
CA ARG A 278 36.23 -7.87 -1.30
C ARG A 278 37.28 -8.68 -0.54
N LEU A 279 37.95 -9.60 -1.23
CA LEU A 279 38.93 -10.51 -0.63
C LEU A 279 40.28 -10.35 -1.28
N PRO A 280 41.39 -10.57 -0.54
CA PRO A 280 42.71 -10.74 -1.15
C PRO A 280 42.67 -11.85 -2.19
N GLY A 281 43.45 -11.70 -3.29
CA GLY A 281 43.40 -12.62 -4.44
C GLY A 281 43.61 -14.10 -4.11
N TRP A 282 44.40 -14.42 -3.07
CA TRP A 282 44.61 -15.78 -2.59
C TRP A 282 43.42 -16.39 -1.80
N MET A 283 42.45 -15.57 -1.39
CA MET A 283 41.22 -16.02 -0.75
C MET A 283 40.04 -16.18 -1.75
N VAL A 284 40.20 -15.72 -2.99
CA VAL A 284 39.13 -15.85 -3.98
C VAL A 284 39.11 -17.29 -4.51
N PRO A 285 37.98 -18.02 -4.38
CA PRO A 285 37.91 -19.40 -4.88
C PRO A 285 38.17 -19.47 -6.39
N GLN A 286 39.02 -20.37 -6.80
CA GLN A 286 39.28 -20.61 -8.23
C GLN A 286 38.11 -21.27 -8.95
N ARG A 287 37.29 -22.02 -8.21
CA ARG A 287 36.09 -22.71 -8.71
C ARG A 287 34.98 -22.65 -7.68
N ILE A 288 33.79 -22.28 -8.12
CA ILE A 288 32.56 -22.27 -7.33
C ILE A 288 31.62 -23.28 -7.98
N VAL A 289 31.11 -24.21 -7.18
CA VAL A 289 30.11 -25.20 -7.61
C VAL A 289 28.90 -25.05 -6.71
N PHE A 290 27.73 -24.89 -7.30
CA PHE A 290 26.47 -24.89 -6.59
C PHE A 290 25.93 -26.32 -6.52
N LEU A 291 25.57 -26.74 -5.34
CA LEU A 291 24.95 -28.05 -5.07
C LEU A 291 23.53 -27.81 -4.57
N ASP A 292 22.60 -28.67 -4.96
CA ASP A 292 21.22 -28.60 -4.45
C ASP A 292 21.13 -29.09 -3.00
N ALA A 293 22.02 -29.96 -2.60
CA ALA A 293 22.23 -30.41 -1.22
C ALA A 293 23.68 -30.77 -0.98
N LEU A 294 24.18 -30.63 0.25
CA LEU A 294 25.49 -31.18 0.62
C LEU A 294 25.36 -32.70 0.73
N PRO A 295 26.31 -33.47 0.15
CA PRO A 295 26.34 -34.90 0.36
C PRO A 295 26.55 -35.17 1.86
N LEU A 296 25.61 -35.90 2.46
CA LEU A 296 25.75 -36.40 3.83
C LEU A 296 26.73 -37.54 3.78
N THR A 297 27.78 -37.47 4.59
CA THR A 297 28.74 -38.59 4.83
C THR A 297 28.15 -39.56 5.80
#